data_52466a82564e28767752e0ded9d64b31
#
_entry.id   52466a82564e28767752e0ded9d64b31
#
_cell.length_a   1.000
_cell.length_b   1.000
_cell.length_c   1.000
_cell.angle_alpha   90.00
_cell.angle_beta   90.00
_cell.angle_gamma   90.00
#
_symmetry.space_group_name_H-M   'P 1'
#
loop_
_entity.id
_entity.type
_entity.pdbx_description
1 polymer ?
#
loop_
_entity_poly.entity_id
_entity_poly.type
_entity_poly.pdbx_seq_one_letter_code
_entity_poly.pdbx_strand_id
1 'polypeptide(L)'
;CRGESTFGNGTEVAVMNENGGRTVRIYDGLTAQIAYIAALYRHRPALVAALDRMAQRAADAARSAQGSIGRDCRITDCRLLRDVRIGDGATLEGVSVLSNGTVGDFSRIGIDVKAYDFVTAEHARIDNGSLIERCFVGERCIFDRGYTASDSLFFANCACENGESAAI
;
A
#
# COMPACT_ATOMS: atom_id res chain seq x y z
N CYS A 1 -15.51 -3.78 8.87
CA CYS A 1 -14.51 -3.30 9.86
C CYS A 1 -14.94 -3.70 11.26
N ARG A 2 -13.99 -3.93 12.17
CA ARG A 2 -14.24 -4.13 13.61
C ARG A 2 -14.09 -2.83 14.41
N GLY A 3 -14.05 -1.70 13.75
CA GLY A 3 -13.82 -0.38 14.29
C GLY A 3 -13.48 0.59 13.18
N GLU A 4 -12.98 1.75 13.50
CA GLU A 4 -12.48 2.70 12.51
C GLU A 4 -11.14 2.24 11.93
N SER A 5 -10.98 2.36 10.62
CA SER A 5 -9.75 2.05 9.89
C SER A 5 -9.37 3.23 8.99
N THR A 6 -8.09 3.37 8.74
CA THR A 6 -7.54 4.30 7.73
C THR A 6 -7.21 3.59 6.43
N PHE A 7 -7.51 2.29 6.34
CA PHE A 7 -7.28 1.46 5.15
C PHE A 7 -5.84 1.52 4.64
N GLY A 8 -4.88 1.36 5.56
CA GLY A 8 -3.46 1.44 5.26
C GLY A 8 -2.87 2.84 5.18
N ASN A 9 -3.71 3.88 5.05
CA ASN A 9 -3.23 5.26 5.06
C ASN A 9 -2.70 5.63 6.45
N GLY A 10 -1.54 6.29 6.49
CA GLY A 10 -0.87 6.64 7.73
C GLY A 10 0.05 5.55 8.29
N THR A 11 0.09 4.36 7.67
CA THR A 11 1.07 3.33 8.04
C THR A 11 2.49 3.88 7.91
N GLU A 12 3.28 3.70 8.95
CA GLU A 12 4.70 4.05 8.94
C GLU A 12 5.51 2.93 8.27
N VAL A 13 6.28 3.31 7.27
CA VAL A 13 7.14 2.42 6.51
C VAL A 13 8.59 2.79 6.77
N ALA A 14 9.37 1.84 7.25
CA ALA A 14 10.76 2.03 7.66
C ALA A 14 11.74 1.90 6.49
N VAL A 15 11.63 2.77 5.50
CA VAL A 15 12.46 2.75 4.30
C VAL A 15 13.92 3.07 4.58
N MET A 16 14.84 2.42 3.87
CA MET A 16 16.30 2.67 3.96
C MET A 16 16.80 2.68 5.41
N ASN A 17 16.30 1.75 6.21
CA ASN A 17 16.33 1.86 7.67
C ASN A 17 17.45 1.01 8.32
N GLU A 18 18.58 0.83 7.68
CA GLU A 18 19.71 0.10 8.27
C GLU A 18 20.17 0.67 9.62
N ASN A 19 20.00 1.99 9.82
CA ASN A 19 20.37 2.69 11.06
C ASN A 19 19.18 3.35 11.78
N GLY A 20 17.93 3.08 11.34
CA GLY A 20 16.73 3.70 11.90
C GLY A 20 16.49 5.17 11.49
N GLY A 21 15.27 5.64 11.69
CA GLY A 21 14.93 7.06 11.59
C GLY A 21 14.57 7.58 10.20
N ARG A 22 14.36 6.71 9.21
CA ARG A 22 13.88 7.09 7.87
C ARG A 22 12.47 6.55 7.62
N THR A 23 11.57 6.89 8.51
CA THR A 23 10.17 6.49 8.38
C THR A 23 9.43 7.42 7.44
N VAL A 24 8.64 6.85 6.54
CA VAL A 24 7.73 7.56 5.64
C VAL A 24 6.32 7.04 5.88
N ARG A 25 5.33 7.92 6.05
CA ARG A 25 3.92 7.51 6.09
C ARG A 25 3.39 7.34 4.69
N ILE A 26 2.82 6.16 4.43
CA ILE A 26 2.13 5.91 3.16
C ILE A 26 0.71 6.45 3.22
N TYR A 27 0.20 6.90 2.10
CA TYR A 27 -1.18 7.34 1.92
C TYR A 27 -1.54 7.34 0.44
N ASP A 28 -2.82 7.34 0.18
CA ASP A 28 -3.38 7.49 -1.16
C ASP A 28 -2.94 8.85 -1.76
N GLY A 29 -2.28 8.82 -2.90
CA GLY A 29 -1.67 10.01 -3.51
C GLY A 29 -0.20 10.28 -3.10
N LEU A 30 0.47 9.36 -2.41
CA LEU A 30 1.91 9.46 -2.18
C LEU A 30 2.67 9.40 -3.52
N THR A 31 3.55 10.38 -3.75
CA THR A 31 4.38 10.43 -4.94
C THR A 31 5.86 10.13 -4.63
N ALA A 32 6.61 9.70 -5.63
CA ALA A 32 8.04 9.44 -5.52
C ALA A 32 8.82 10.67 -5.01
N GLN A 33 8.44 11.86 -5.46
CA GLN A 33 9.06 13.11 -5.06
C GLN A 33 8.86 13.40 -3.57
N ILE A 34 7.63 13.21 -3.06
CA ILE A 34 7.32 13.41 -1.65
C ILE A 34 8.07 12.40 -0.79
N ALA A 35 8.04 11.11 -1.18
CA ALA A 35 8.76 10.06 -0.49
C ALA A 35 10.27 10.29 -0.45
N TYR A 36 10.86 10.69 -1.59
CA TYR A 36 12.27 11.04 -1.68
C TYR A 36 12.65 12.16 -0.71
N ILE A 37 11.88 13.25 -0.68
CA ILE A 37 12.14 14.36 0.23
C ILE A 37 11.97 13.91 1.69
N ALA A 38 10.90 13.18 2.01
CA ALA A 38 10.65 12.69 3.36
C ALA A 38 11.78 11.76 3.86
N ALA A 39 12.31 10.89 3.02
CA ALA A 39 13.35 9.93 3.38
C ALA A 39 14.76 10.55 3.45
N LEU A 40 15.10 11.46 2.54
CA LEU A 40 16.49 11.92 2.35
C LEU A 40 16.79 13.32 2.88
N TYR A 41 15.79 14.20 3.02
CA TYR A 41 16.01 15.59 3.48
C TYR A 41 15.97 15.71 5.01
N ARG A 42 16.56 14.75 5.73
CA ARG A 42 16.57 14.70 7.20
C ARG A 42 17.28 15.90 7.85
N HIS A 43 18.16 16.56 7.13
CA HIS A 43 18.81 17.80 7.54
C HIS A 43 17.83 19.00 7.55
N ARG A 44 16.58 18.82 7.11
CA ARG A 44 15.52 19.83 7.14
C ARG A 44 14.31 19.34 7.96
N PRO A 45 14.43 19.26 9.29
CA PRO A 45 13.42 18.63 10.13
C PRO A 45 12.05 19.30 10.06
N ALA A 46 11.99 20.61 9.87
CA ALA A 46 10.73 21.33 9.70
C ALA A 46 9.97 20.93 8.43
N LEU A 47 10.69 20.69 7.33
CA LEU A 47 10.11 20.20 6.07
C LEU A 47 9.59 18.79 6.23
N VAL A 48 10.41 17.87 6.78
CA VAL A 48 10.00 16.48 7.02
C VAL A 48 8.76 16.41 7.91
N ALA A 49 8.75 17.19 8.99
CA ALA A 49 7.58 17.26 9.88
C ALA A 49 6.33 17.85 9.19
N ALA A 50 6.49 18.76 8.24
CA ALA A 50 5.37 19.28 7.45
C ALA A 50 4.79 18.22 6.51
N LEU A 51 5.64 17.42 5.86
CA LEU A 51 5.21 16.30 5.01
C LEU A 51 4.54 15.20 5.82
N ASP A 52 5.07 14.87 7.01
CA ASP A 52 4.45 13.89 7.91
C ASP A 52 3.05 14.35 8.36
N ARG A 53 2.88 15.63 8.73
CA ARG A 53 1.55 16.18 9.05
C ARG A 53 0.60 16.18 7.84
N MET A 54 1.10 16.33 6.64
CA MET A 54 0.29 16.24 5.42
C MET A 54 -0.20 14.80 5.22
N ALA A 55 0.68 13.82 5.34
CA ALA A 55 0.35 12.40 5.26
C ALA A 55 -0.65 11.98 6.37
N GLN A 56 -0.46 12.47 7.60
CA GLN A 56 -1.37 12.22 8.70
C GLN A 56 -2.78 12.78 8.43
N ARG A 57 -2.88 13.99 7.87
CA ARG A 57 -4.18 14.56 7.47
C ARG A 57 -4.87 13.75 6.39
N ALA A 58 -4.13 13.22 5.43
CA ALA A 58 -4.68 12.33 4.41
C ALA A 58 -5.21 11.03 5.03
N ALA A 59 -4.47 10.45 5.97
CA ALA A 59 -4.90 9.26 6.73
C ALA A 59 -6.17 9.54 7.56
N ASP A 60 -6.22 10.67 8.26
CA ASP A 60 -7.40 11.05 9.05
C ASP A 60 -8.63 11.28 8.17
N ALA A 61 -8.45 11.85 6.99
CA ALA A 61 -9.54 12.03 6.02
C ALA A 61 -10.05 10.69 5.42
N ALA A 62 -9.17 9.69 5.34
CA ALA A 62 -9.54 8.35 4.88
C ALA A 62 -10.25 7.51 5.95
N ARG A 63 -10.21 7.92 7.22
CA ARG A 63 -10.73 7.17 8.37
C ARG A 63 -12.22 6.89 8.26
N SER A 64 -12.61 5.63 8.39
CA SER A 64 -14.01 5.22 8.40
C SER A 64 -14.20 3.92 9.18
N ALA A 65 -15.40 3.76 9.76
CA ALA A 65 -15.83 2.49 10.35
C ALA A 65 -16.34 1.49 9.30
N GLN A 66 -16.45 1.90 8.04
CA GLN A 66 -16.96 1.08 6.95
C GLN A 66 -15.95 1.02 5.82
N GLY A 67 -15.56 -0.19 5.42
CA GLY A 67 -14.88 -0.41 4.16
C GLY A 67 -15.78 -0.05 2.98
N SER A 68 -15.19 0.21 1.84
CA SER A 68 -15.93 0.53 0.62
C SER A 68 -15.47 -0.34 -0.56
N ILE A 69 -16.40 -0.61 -1.44
CA ILE A 69 -16.15 -1.27 -2.72
C ILE A 69 -16.65 -0.32 -3.80
N GLY A 70 -15.77 0.02 -4.72
CA GLY A 70 -16.05 0.89 -5.85
C GLY A 70 -17.01 0.24 -6.88
N ARG A 71 -17.25 0.97 -7.94
CA ARG A 71 -18.12 0.50 -9.05
C ARG A 71 -17.40 -0.52 -9.92
N ASP A 72 -18.16 -1.38 -10.58
CA ASP A 72 -17.66 -2.35 -11.56
C ASP A 72 -16.54 -3.27 -11.05
N CYS A 73 -16.51 -3.52 -9.73
CA CYS A 73 -15.57 -4.43 -9.11
C CYS A 73 -15.98 -5.89 -9.31
N ARG A 74 -14.98 -6.76 -9.49
CA ARG A 74 -15.17 -8.20 -9.48
C ARG A 74 -14.44 -8.81 -8.28
N ILE A 75 -15.16 -9.46 -7.38
CA ILE A 75 -14.60 -10.11 -6.19
C ILE A 75 -15.11 -11.54 -6.16
N THR A 76 -14.19 -12.51 -6.32
CA THR A 76 -14.49 -13.94 -6.35
C THR A 76 -13.50 -14.74 -5.54
N ASP A 77 -14.01 -15.76 -4.82
CA ASP A 77 -13.21 -16.76 -4.11
C ASP A 77 -12.18 -16.19 -3.10
N CYS A 78 -12.44 -15.00 -2.56
CA CYS A 78 -11.57 -14.36 -1.58
C CYS A 78 -11.84 -14.91 -0.18
N ARG A 79 -10.77 -15.25 0.56
CA ARG A 79 -10.88 -15.87 1.89
C ARG A 79 -11.10 -14.84 2.99
N LEU A 80 -10.34 -13.75 3.01
CA LEU A 80 -10.45 -12.70 4.04
C LEU A 80 -10.17 -11.31 3.48
N LEU A 81 -11.18 -10.46 3.54
CA LEU A 81 -11.06 -9.02 3.26
C LEU A 81 -11.48 -8.27 4.53
N ARG A 82 -10.54 -7.61 5.20
CA ARG A 82 -10.78 -6.92 6.47
C ARG A 82 -10.20 -5.51 6.44
N ASP A 83 -11.03 -4.53 6.76
CA ASP A 83 -10.61 -3.13 6.83
C ASP A 83 -9.97 -2.67 5.51
N VAL A 84 -10.65 -2.93 4.39
CA VAL A 84 -10.15 -2.65 3.03
C VAL A 84 -11.07 -1.65 2.32
N ARG A 85 -10.45 -0.73 1.60
CA ARG A 85 -11.09 0.12 0.61
C ARG A 85 -10.68 -0.37 -0.79
N ILE A 86 -11.65 -0.65 -1.64
CA ILE A 86 -11.44 -1.16 -2.99
C ILE A 86 -11.93 -0.11 -3.97
N GLY A 87 -11.05 0.33 -4.88
CA GLY A 87 -11.32 1.32 -5.91
C GLY A 87 -12.19 0.81 -7.05
N ASP A 88 -12.59 1.70 -7.94
CA ASP A 88 -13.44 1.39 -9.09
C ASP A 88 -12.75 0.41 -10.06
N GLY A 89 -13.50 -0.51 -10.65
CA GLY A 89 -13.00 -1.45 -11.65
C GLY A 89 -11.98 -2.47 -11.17
N ALA A 90 -11.75 -2.58 -9.86
CA ALA A 90 -10.78 -3.51 -9.30
C ALA A 90 -11.24 -4.97 -9.41
N THR A 91 -10.29 -5.87 -9.60
CA THR A 91 -10.53 -7.32 -9.66
C THR A 91 -9.77 -8.03 -8.55
N LEU A 92 -10.49 -8.75 -7.69
CA LEU A 92 -9.94 -9.59 -6.62
C LEU A 92 -10.38 -11.03 -6.89
N GLU A 93 -9.43 -11.95 -7.10
CA GLU A 93 -9.74 -13.34 -7.45
C GLU A 93 -8.84 -14.30 -6.68
N GLY A 94 -9.42 -15.15 -5.85
CA GLY A 94 -8.68 -16.16 -5.08
C GLY A 94 -7.75 -15.60 -4.00
N VAL A 95 -7.98 -14.38 -3.54
CA VAL A 95 -7.14 -13.69 -2.55
C VAL A 95 -7.19 -14.40 -1.21
N SER A 96 -6.03 -14.69 -0.62
CA SER A 96 -5.95 -15.29 0.72
C SER A 96 -6.31 -14.28 1.81
N VAL A 97 -5.62 -13.15 1.88
CA VAL A 97 -5.84 -12.13 2.92
C VAL A 97 -5.56 -10.73 2.40
N LEU A 98 -6.50 -9.80 2.58
CA LEU A 98 -6.22 -8.37 2.59
C LEU A 98 -6.65 -7.80 3.94
N SER A 99 -5.76 -7.09 4.61
CA SER A 99 -6.03 -6.50 5.91
C SER A 99 -5.44 -5.11 6.03
N ASN A 100 -6.27 -4.15 6.43
CA ASN A 100 -5.91 -2.75 6.59
C ASN A 100 -5.24 -2.16 5.34
N GLY A 101 -6.00 -2.06 4.24
CA GLY A 101 -5.41 -1.63 2.98
C GLY A 101 -6.33 -0.90 2.03
N THR A 102 -5.71 -0.21 1.10
CA THR A 102 -6.37 0.41 -0.05
C THR A 102 -5.93 -0.29 -1.33
N VAL A 103 -6.89 -0.74 -2.11
CA VAL A 103 -6.71 -1.24 -3.48
C VAL A 103 -7.11 -0.12 -4.43
N GLY A 104 -6.18 0.39 -5.21
CA GLY A 104 -6.41 1.46 -6.17
C GLY A 104 -7.29 1.04 -7.35
N ASP A 105 -7.77 2.02 -8.10
CA ASP A 105 -8.67 1.80 -9.22
C ASP A 105 -8.05 0.88 -10.30
N PHE A 106 -8.87 0.04 -10.91
CA PHE A 106 -8.47 -0.91 -11.96
C PHE A 106 -7.33 -1.86 -11.60
N SER A 107 -7.03 -1.99 -10.31
CA SER A 107 -6.00 -2.90 -9.83
C SER A 107 -6.48 -4.36 -9.82
N ARG A 108 -5.55 -5.28 -9.96
CA ARG A 108 -5.81 -6.71 -9.88
C ARG A 108 -5.04 -7.34 -8.72
N ILE A 109 -5.76 -7.99 -7.82
CA ILE A 109 -5.18 -8.80 -6.74
C ILE A 109 -5.61 -10.26 -6.96
N GLY A 110 -4.65 -11.14 -7.15
CA GLY A 110 -4.91 -12.50 -7.59
C GLY A 110 -4.70 -13.58 -6.52
N ILE A 111 -4.44 -14.77 -7.00
CA ILE A 111 -4.48 -16.01 -6.23
C ILE A 111 -3.42 -16.03 -5.13
N ASP A 112 -3.85 -16.48 -3.94
CA ASP A 112 -3.01 -16.65 -2.74
C ASP A 112 -2.24 -15.41 -2.26
N VAL A 113 -2.59 -14.23 -2.75
CA VAL A 113 -1.99 -12.98 -2.28
C VAL A 113 -2.35 -12.72 -0.82
N LYS A 114 -1.36 -12.27 -0.06
CA LYS A 114 -1.51 -11.76 1.32
C LYS A 114 -0.96 -10.35 1.37
N ALA A 115 -1.78 -9.40 1.82
CA ALA A 115 -1.32 -8.03 1.98
C ALA A 115 -1.85 -7.41 3.29
N TYR A 116 -0.95 -6.74 3.99
CA TYR A 116 -1.18 -6.13 5.30
C TYR A 116 -0.63 -4.71 5.35
N ASP A 117 -1.43 -3.78 5.89
CA ASP A 117 -0.99 -2.39 6.10
C ASP A 117 -0.45 -1.76 4.81
N PHE A 118 -1.21 -1.81 3.74
CA PHE A 118 -0.75 -1.48 2.39
C PHE A 118 -1.63 -0.43 1.71
N VAL A 119 -1.02 0.25 0.75
CA VAL A 119 -1.74 1.12 -0.20
C VAL A 119 -1.26 0.79 -1.61
N THR A 120 -2.18 0.44 -2.50
CA THR A 120 -1.87 0.37 -3.93
C THR A 120 -2.45 1.56 -4.68
N ALA A 121 -1.69 2.10 -5.61
CA ALA A 121 -2.18 3.05 -6.60
C ALA A 121 -2.95 2.33 -7.72
N GLU A 122 -3.38 3.05 -8.72
CA GLU A 122 -4.18 2.53 -9.82
C GLU A 122 -3.42 1.55 -10.71
N HIS A 123 -4.15 0.60 -11.33
CA HIS A 123 -3.61 -0.39 -12.25
C HIS A 123 -2.50 -1.29 -11.68
N ALA A 124 -2.32 -1.34 -10.37
CA ALA A 124 -1.35 -2.27 -9.77
C ALA A 124 -1.81 -3.73 -9.93
N ARG A 125 -0.86 -4.63 -10.12
CA ARG A 125 -1.10 -6.06 -10.18
C ARG A 125 -0.27 -6.79 -9.13
N ILE A 126 -0.92 -7.54 -8.26
CA ILE A 126 -0.28 -8.40 -7.26
C ILE A 126 -0.89 -9.79 -7.40
N ASP A 127 -0.08 -10.81 -7.68
CA ASP A 127 -0.58 -12.13 -8.05
C ASP A 127 0.30 -13.27 -7.49
N ASN A 128 -0.18 -14.49 -7.66
CA ASN A 128 0.54 -15.76 -7.49
C ASN A 128 1.33 -15.87 -6.18
N GLY A 129 0.63 -15.75 -5.05
CA GLY A 129 1.20 -15.99 -3.73
C GLY A 129 2.12 -14.90 -3.20
N SER A 130 2.13 -13.72 -3.81
CA SER A 130 2.93 -12.60 -3.30
C SER A 130 2.50 -12.16 -1.91
N LEU A 131 3.48 -11.74 -1.08
CA LEU A 131 3.27 -11.25 0.28
C LEU A 131 3.72 -9.79 0.38
N ILE A 132 2.81 -8.91 0.77
CA ILE A 132 3.05 -7.47 0.87
C ILE A 132 2.74 -7.02 2.31
N GLU A 133 3.72 -6.43 2.99
CA GLU A 133 3.56 -5.93 4.36
C GLU A 133 4.10 -4.52 4.51
N ARG A 134 3.29 -3.59 4.99
CA ARG A 134 3.67 -2.18 5.17
C ARG A 134 4.33 -1.59 3.93
N CYS A 135 3.64 -1.65 2.81
CA CYS A 135 4.18 -1.20 1.53
C CYS A 135 3.25 -0.22 0.82
N PHE A 136 3.87 0.68 0.07
CA PHE A 136 3.20 1.43 -0.99
C PHE A 136 3.54 0.81 -2.35
N VAL A 137 2.52 0.44 -3.09
CA VAL A 137 2.63 -0.13 -4.43
C VAL A 137 2.10 0.87 -5.44
N GLY A 138 2.99 1.51 -6.16
CA GLY A 138 2.67 2.57 -7.11
C GLY A 138 1.93 2.09 -8.36
N GLU A 139 1.60 3.04 -9.20
CA GLU A 139 0.87 2.85 -10.44
C GLU A 139 1.54 1.81 -11.35
N ARG A 140 0.73 0.86 -11.86
CA ARG A 140 1.17 -0.19 -12.79
C ARG A 140 2.35 -1.04 -12.30
N CYS A 141 2.57 -1.10 -11.01
CA CYS A 141 3.53 -2.04 -10.46
C CYS A 141 3.00 -3.47 -10.56
N ILE A 142 3.90 -4.41 -10.83
CA ILE A 142 3.60 -5.84 -10.94
C ILE A 142 4.40 -6.60 -9.89
N PHE A 143 3.69 -7.37 -9.07
CA PHE A 143 4.28 -8.33 -8.14
C PHE A 143 3.75 -9.71 -8.48
N ASP A 144 4.64 -10.66 -8.73
CA ASP A 144 4.25 -11.98 -9.22
C ASP A 144 5.20 -13.06 -8.67
N ARG A 145 4.79 -14.33 -8.83
CA ARG A 145 5.59 -15.52 -8.56
C ARG A 145 6.14 -15.57 -7.13
N GLY A 146 5.29 -15.29 -6.15
CA GLY A 146 5.67 -15.40 -4.74
C GLY A 146 6.60 -14.29 -4.24
N TYR A 147 6.62 -13.13 -4.90
CA TYR A 147 7.45 -12.01 -4.45
C TYR A 147 7.04 -11.54 -3.05
N THR A 148 8.02 -11.31 -2.19
CA THR A 148 7.80 -10.81 -0.83
C THR A 148 8.33 -9.39 -0.69
N ALA A 149 7.50 -8.48 -0.19
CA ALA A 149 7.91 -7.11 0.09
C ALA A 149 7.50 -6.68 1.50
N SER A 150 8.43 -6.08 2.23
CA SER A 150 8.17 -5.48 3.54
C SER A 150 8.80 -4.10 3.66
N ASP A 151 8.13 -3.20 4.38
CA ASP A 151 8.62 -1.85 4.69
C ASP A 151 9.18 -1.09 3.47
N SER A 152 8.49 -1.16 2.34
CA SER A 152 9.04 -0.73 1.05
C SER A 152 8.08 0.15 0.26
N LEU A 153 8.66 1.04 -0.54
CA LEU A 153 7.93 1.94 -1.43
C LEU A 153 8.32 1.65 -2.89
N PHE A 154 7.36 1.21 -3.66
CA PHE A 154 7.52 0.98 -5.09
C PHE A 154 6.75 2.04 -5.85
N PHE A 155 7.43 2.75 -6.73
CA PHE A 155 6.78 3.75 -7.59
C PHE A 155 6.65 3.25 -9.02
N ALA A 156 5.87 3.96 -9.82
CA ALA A 156 5.33 3.52 -11.10
C ALA A 156 6.17 2.56 -11.95
N ASN A 157 5.49 1.54 -12.49
CA ASN A 157 6.02 0.58 -13.47
C ASN A 157 7.15 -0.35 -12.97
N CYS A 158 7.22 -0.64 -11.66
CA CYS A 158 8.11 -1.69 -11.16
C CYS A 158 7.57 -3.07 -11.54
N ALA A 159 8.47 -3.99 -11.92
CA ALA A 159 8.15 -5.40 -12.10
C ALA A 159 9.04 -6.22 -11.15
N CYS A 160 8.39 -6.95 -10.24
CA CYS A 160 9.03 -7.70 -9.16
C CYS A 160 8.55 -9.15 -9.18
N GLU A 161 9.44 -10.07 -9.47
CA GLU A 161 9.13 -11.50 -9.55
C GLU A 161 10.19 -12.34 -8.83
N ASN A 162 9.78 -13.45 -8.21
CA ASN A 162 10.68 -14.44 -7.60
C ASN A 162 11.75 -13.85 -6.67
N GLY A 163 11.41 -12.89 -5.84
CA GLY A 163 12.41 -12.23 -5.01
C GLY A 163 11.84 -11.67 -3.73
N GLU A 164 12.68 -10.92 -3.07
CA GLU A 164 12.29 -10.25 -1.83
C GLU A 164 12.84 -8.82 -1.79
N SER A 165 12.11 -7.94 -1.14
CA SER A 165 12.52 -6.58 -0.84
C SER A 165 12.18 -6.24 0.60
N ALA A 166 13.13 -5.64 1.29
CA ALA A 166 12.94 -5.11 2.61
C ALA A 166 13.54 -3.71 2.72
N ALA A 167 12.78 -2.77 3.27
CA ALA A 167 13.20 -1.40 3.55
C ALA A 167 13.71 -0.60 2.32
N ILE A 168 13.12 -0.82 1.12
CA ILE A 168 13.47 -0.08 -0.11
C ILE A 168 12.72 1.24 -0.18
#